data_12448f2adee429b39d48a5e25eee8154
#
_entry.id   12448f2adee429b39d48a5e25eee8154
#
_cell.length_a   1.000
_cell.length_b   1.000
_cell.length_c   1.000
_cell.angle_alpha   90.00
_cell.angle_beta   90.00
_cell.angle_gamma   90.00
#
_symmetry.space_group_name_H-M   'P 1'
#
loop_
_entity.id
_entity.type
_entity.pdbx_description
1 polymer ?
#
loop_
_entity_poly.entity_id
_entity_poly.type
_entity_poly.pdbx_seq_one_letter_code
_entity_poly.pdbx_strand_id
1 'polypeptide(L)'
;AEAEAALQRRFAIIQVWRAIRKPIERDPLTICDARTFRAEDLITAERRYPHRVGETYRLAFSPGQEWYYFPQMTRDEALVFKVYDSDTSLDGRFTPHTSFADPTSPANAPPRESIEIRTFAFFDA
;
A
#
# COMPACT_ATOMS: atom_id res chain seq x y z
N ALA A 1 -16.53 19.67 -12.47
CA ALA A 1 -17.71 18.95 -13.01
C ALA A 1 -17.42 17.45 -13.20
N GLU A 2 -16.45 17.07 -14.04
CA GLU A 2 -16.18 15.64 -14.32
C GLU A 2 -15.63 14.89 -13.08
N ALA A 3 -14.67 15.47 -12.38
CA ALA A 3 -14.11 14.88 -11.16
C ALA A 3 -15.18 14.76 -10.05
N GLU A 4 -16.04 15.73 -9.88
CA GLU A 4 -17.12 15.69 -8.91
C GLU A 4 -18.13 14.59 -9.24
N ALA A 5 -18.49 14.43 -10.52
CA ALA A 5 -19.37 13.35 -10.97
C ALA A 5 -18.72 11.95 -10.74
N ALA A 6 -17.42 11.83 -10.96
CA ALA A 6 -16.69 10.60 -10.72
C ALA A 6 -16.65 10.21 -9.22
N LEU A 7 -16.57 11.19 -8.32
CA LEU A 7 -16.59 10.97 -6.87
C LEU A 7 -17.97 10.54 -6.32
N GLN A 8 -19.06 10.70 -7.10
CA GLN A 8 -20.39 10.22 -6.71
C GLN A 8 -20.58 8.72 -6.98
N ARG A 9 -19.66 8.09 -7.69
CA ARG A 9 -19.66 6.66 -7.98
C ARG A 9 -18.57 5.96 -7.17
N ARG A 10 -18.66 4.64 -7.08
CA ARG A 10 -17.59 3.86 -6.46
C ARG A 10 -16.27 4.07 -7.21
N PHE A 11 -15.23 4.33 -6.47
CA PHE A 11 -13.86 4.36 -6.98
C PHE A 11 -12.89 3.69 -6.01
N ALA A 12 -11.79 3.23 -6.53
CA ALA A 12 -10.70 2.70 -5.74
C ALA A 12 -9.37 3.33 -6.16
N ILE A 13 -8.42 3.35 -5.23
CA ILE A 13 -7.03 3.70 -5.52
C ILE A 13 -6.23 2.40 -5.54
N ILE A 14 -5.69 2.08 -6.70
CA ILE A 14 -4.91 0.86 -6.94
C ILE A 14 -3.44 1.24 -7.10
N GLN A 15 -2.60 0.54 -6.37
CA GLN A 15 -1.15 0.69 -6.44
C GLN A 15 -0.53 -0.54 -7.11
N VAL A 16 0.39 -0.29 -8.02
CA VAL A 16 1.23 -1.29 -8.66
C VAL A 16 2.67 -1.03 -8.24
N TRP A 17 3.31 -2.02 -7.65
CA TRP A 17 4.68 -1.93 -7.16
C TRP A 17 5.51 -3.07 -7.73
N ARG A 18 6.76 -2.79 -8.15
CA ARG A 18 7.68 -3.82 -8.64
C ARG A 18 9.15 -3.43 -8.49
N ALA A 19 10.04 -4.41 -8.61
CA ALA A 19 11.47 -4.18 -8.78
C ALA A 19 11.77 -3.50 -10.12
N ILE A 20 12.82 -2.65 -10.17
CA ILE A 20 13.27 -2.00 -11.41
C ILE A 20 14.25 -2.87 -12.19
N ARG A 21 15.29 -3.40 -11.53
CA ARG A 21 16.39 -4.11 -12.19
C ARG A 21 16.68 -5.47 -11.58
N LYS A 22 17.10 -5.48 -10.33
CA LYS A 22 17.52 -6.68 -9.60
C LYS A 22 16.39 -7.22 -8.74
N PRO A 23 16.43 -8.51 -8.37
CA PRO A 23 15.54 -9.02 -7.34
C PRO A 23 15.66 -8.22 -6.04
N ILE A 24 14.55 -8.14 -5.31
CA ILE A 24 14.51 -7.46 -4.01
C ILE A 24 15.08 -8.41 -2.95
N GLU A 25 16.31 -8.16 -2.55
CA GLU A 25 17.04 -8.99 -1.58
C GLU A 25 17.05 -8.38 -0.17
N ARG A 26 16.74 -7.09 -0.03
CA ARG A 26 16.64 -6.40 1.26
C ARG A 26 15.51 -5.36 1.24
N ASP A 27 15.05 -5.02 2.43
CA ASP A 27 13.97 -4.04 2.64
C ASP A 27 12.73 -4.32 1.76
N PRO A 28 12.21 -5.58 1.71
CA PRO A 28 11.07 -5.91 0.87
C PRO A 28 9.82 -5.15 1.28
N LEU A 29 8.88 -4.99 0.36
CA LEU A 29 7.57 -4.46 0.67
C LEU A 29 6.74 -5.55 1.34
N THR A 30 6.14 -5.22 2.49
CA THR A 30 5.18 -6.08 3.19
C THR A 30 3.81 -5.41 3.21
N ILE A 31 2.77 -6.23 3.18
CA ILE A 31 1.37 -5.82 3.23
C ILE A 31 0.69 -6.48 4.44
N CYS A 32 -0.20 -5.75 5.08
CA CYS A 32 -1.02 -6.27 6.17
C CYS A 32 -2.31 -6.89 5.63
N ASP A 33 -2.67 -8.08 6.11
CA ASP A 33 -3.98 -8.67 5.82
C ASP A 33 -5.08 -7.80 6.43
N ALA A 34 -5.95 -7.30 5.58
CA ALA A 34 -7.00 -6.36 5.97
C ALA A 34 -8.00 -6.93 7.00
N ARG A 35 -8.07 -8.25 7.13
CA ARG A 35 -8.92 -8.95 8.11
C ARG A 35 -8.31 -8.98 9.52
N THR A 36 -7.06 -8.57 9.67
CA THR A 36 -6.28 -8.74 10.89
C THR A 36 -5.98 -7.44 11.62
N PHE A 37 -6.39 -6.29 11.09
CA PHE A 37 -6.34 -5.02 11.80
C PHE A 37 -7.75 -4.44 11.96
N ARG A 38 -7.93 -3.56 12.93
CA ARG A 38 -9.20 -2.96 13.27
C ARG A 38 -9.24 -1.49 12.86
N ALA A 39 -10.43 -0.92 12.74
CA ALA A 39 -10.59 0.48 12.38
C ALA A 39 -9.89 1.43 13.36
N GLU A 40 -9.88 1.10 14.66
CA GLU A 40 -9.18 1.86 15.69
C GLU A 40 -7.65 1.82 15.60
N ASP A 41 -7.09 0.85 14.85
CA ASP A 41 -5.65 0.79 14.60
C ASP A 41 -5.21 1.81 13.53
N LEU A 42 -6.18 2.37 12.77
CA LEU A 42 -5.91 3.40 11.75
C LEU A 42 -5.87 4.79 12.38
N ILE A 43 -4.68 5.37 12.47
CA ILE A 43 -4.47 6.69 13.05
C ILE A 43 -4.28 7.72 11.93
N THR A 44 -5.16 8.71 11.88
CA THR A 44 -5.03 9.82 10.93
C THR A 44 -3.78 10.63 11.23
N ALA A 45 -2.97 10.87 10.20
CA ALA A 45 -1.78 11.70 10.27
C ALA A 45 -1.81 12.76 9.16
N GLU A 46 -1.65 14.01 9.55
CA GLU A 46 -1.52 15.11 8.60
C GLU A 46 -0.12 15.14 7.96
N ARG A 47 -0.10 15.44 6.68
CA ARG A 47 1.10 15.74 5.92
C ARG A 47 1.02 17.17 5.41
N ARG A 48 1.73 18.06 6.06
CA ARG A 48 1.72 19.49 5.75
C ARG A 48 2.77 19.82 4.70
N TYR A 49 2.34 20.38 3.59
CA TYR A 49 3.16 20.93 2.53
C TYR A 49 2.98 22.45 2.48
N PRO A 50 3.88 23.24 1.86
CA PRO A 50 3.75 24.69 1.77
C PRO A 50 2.42 25.21 1.21
N HIS A 51 1.79 24.40 0.33
CA HIS A 51 0.59 24.83 -0.41
C HIS A 51 -0.64 23.92 -0.16
N ARG A 52 -0.51 22.87 0.65
CA ARG A 52 -1.62 21.96 0.95
C ARG A 52 -1.40 21.17 2.23
N VAL A 53 -2.49 20.72 2.82
CA VAL A 53 -2.48 19.69 3.85
C VAL A 53 -3.05 18.42 3.23
N GLY A 54 -2.32 17.31 3.33
CA GLY A 54 -2.78 15.98 2.97
C GLY A 54 -3.00 15.16 4.23
N GLU A 55 -3.88 14.20 4.16
CA GLU A 55 -4.10 13.23 5.24
C GLU A 55 -3.66 11.84 4.78
N THR A 56 -3.08 11.09 5.69
CA THR A 56 -2.73 9.68 5.51
C THR A 56 -3.13 8.91 6.75
N TYR A 57 -3.33 7.61 6.62
CA TYR A 57 -3.40 6.73 7.78
C TYR A 57 -2.01 6.16 8.11
N ARG A 58 -1.77 6.01 9.40
CA ARG A 58 -0.74 5.16 9.97
C ARG A 58 -1.42 4.01 10.66
N LEU A 59 -0.87 2.82 10.55
CA LEU A 59 -1.37 1.67 11.28
C LEU A 59 -0.61 1.56 12.60
N ALA A 60 -1.35 1.61 13.72
CA ALA A 60 -0.80 1.27 15.02
C ALA A 60 -0.59 -0.24 15.12
N PHE A 61 0.46 -0.65 15.79
CA PHE A 61 0.69 -2.06 16.06
C PHE A 61 -0.42 -2.64 16.94
N SER A 62 -0.91 -3.81 16.55
CA SER A 62 -1.73 -4.66 17.43
C SER A 62 -1.33 -6.14 17.25
N PRO A 63 -1.44 -6.98 18.32
CA PRO A 63 -0.88 -8.33 18.31
C PRO A 63 -1.51 -9.31 17.31
N GLY A 64 -2.67 -8.99 16.77
CA GLY A 64 -3.37 -9.85 15.82
C GLY A 64 -3.04 -9.59 14.36
N GLN A 65 -2.22 -8.58 14.06
CA GLN A 65 -1.91 -8.22 12.68
C GLN A 65 -1.03 -9.26 12.01
N GLU A 66 -1.41 -9.68 10.81
CA GLU A 66 -0.65 -10.60 9.98
C GLU A 66 -0.09 -9.84 8.77
N TRP A 67 1.23 -9.96 8.59
CA TRP A 67 1.97 -9.26 7.56
C TRP A 67 2.61 -10.25 6.60
N TYR A 68 2.47 -10.01 5.31
CA TYR A 68 2.95 -10.86 4.24
C TYR A 68 3.86 -10.12 3.31
N TYR A 69 4.90 -10.78 2.82
CA TYR A 69 5.76 -10.27 1.77
C TYR A 69 6.13 -11.38 0.79
N PHE A 70 6.59 -10.98 -0.38
CA PHE A 70 7.05 -11.88 -1.42
C PHE A 70 8.58 -11.76 -1.50
N PRO A 71 9.33 -12.79 -1.07
CA PRO A 71 10.78 -12.74 -1.06
C PRO A 71 11.34 -12.69 -2.48
N GLN A 72 12.41 -11.94 -2.67
CA GLN A 72 13.17 -11.88 -3.91
C GLN A 72 12.35 -11.56 -5.16
N MET A 73 11.32 -10.71 -5.02
CA MET A 73 10.52 -10.28 -6.17
C MET A 73 11.41 -9.75 -7.30
N THR A 74 11.18 -10.28 -8.48
CA THR A 74 11.91 -9.93 -9.69
C THR A 74 11.24 -8.79 -10.46
N ARG A 75 11.93 -8.29 -11.48
CA ARG A 75 11.39 -7.28 -12.39
C ARG A 75 10.13 -7.73 -13.12
N ASP A 76 9.96 -9.02 -13.37
CA ASP A 76 8.84 -9.57 -14.14
C ASP A 76 7.61 -9.85 -13.28
N GLU A 77 7.71 -9.57 -11.99
CA GLU A 77 6.62 -9.68 -11.01
C GLU A 77 6.16 -8.30 -10.56
N ALA A 78 4.87 -8.16 -10.32
CA ALA A 78 4.29 -6.94 -9.77
C ALA A 78 3.33 -7.27 -8.63
N LEU A 79 3.41 -6.48 -7.56
CA LEU A 79 2.43 -6.48 -6.49
C LEU A 79 1.37 -5.43 -6.81
N VAL A 80 0.14 -5.88 -6.98
CA VAL A 80 -1.02 -5.02 -7.25
C VAL A 80 -1.94 -5.08 -6.05
N PHE A 81 -2.21 -3.95 -5.43
CA PHE A 81 -3.04 -3.90 -4.24
C PHE A 81 -3.86 -2.61 -4.15
N LYS A 82 -4.93 -2.71 -3.40
CA LYS A 82 -5.86 -1.60 -3.18
C LYS A 82 -5.42 -0.77 -1.99
N VAL A 83 -5.18 0.52 -2.22
CA VAL A 83 -4.81 1.47 -1.17
C VAL A 83 -6.05 2.05 -0.50
N TYR A 84 -7.12 2.23 -1.28
CA TYR A 84 -8.38 2.77 -0.82
C TYR A 84 -9.54 2.27 -1.69
N ASP A 85 -10.70 2.08 -1.07
CA ASP A 85 -11.97 1.85 -1.77
C ASP A 85 -13.06 2.72 -1.14
N SER A 86 -13.84 3.40 -1.95
CA SER A 86 -14.94 4.25 -1.49
C SER A 86 -16.14 3.44 -1.00
N ASP A 87 -16.26 2.17 -1.39
CA ASP A 87 -17.33 1.29 -0.91
C ASP A 87 -17.04 0.85 0.54
N THR A 88 -17.84 1.38 1.45
CA THR A 88 -17.71 1.13 2.90
C THR A 88 -18.23 -0.22 3.35
N SER A 89 -18.93 -0.95 2.48
CA SER A 89 -19.44 -2.29 2.79
C SER A 89 -18.39 -3.40 2.63
N LEU A 90 -17.25 -3.08 2.02
CA LEU A 90 -16.19 -4.05 1.75
C LEU A 90 -15.23 -4.18 2.93
N ASP A 91 -14.91 -5.42 3.27
CA ASP A 91 -13.69 -5.72 4.01
C ASP A 91 -12.47 -5.41 3.12
N GLY A 92 -11.39 -4.93 3.70
CA GLY A 92 -10.17 -4.66 2.94
C GLY A 92 -10.24 -3.42 2.04
N ARG A 93 -10.85 -2.35 2.53
CA ARG A 93 -10.82 -1.03 1.88
C ARG A 93 -9.42 -0.44 1.81
N PHE A 94 -8.57 -0.81 2.74
CA PHE A 94 -7.19 -0.33 2.88
C PHE A 94 -6.24 -1.52 2.90
N THR A 95 -5.07 -1.35 2.31
CA THR A 95 -3.95 -2.29 2.45
C THR A 95 -2.76 -1.55 3.06
N PRO A 96 -2.61 -1.58 4.38
CA PRO A 96 -1.43 -1.03 5.02
C PRO A 96 -0.20 -1.76 4.51
N HIS A 97 0.85 -0.99 4.19
CA HIS A 97 2.07 -1.53 3.63
C HIS A 97 3.28 -0.71 4.10
N THR A 98 4.39 -1.38 4.24
CA THR A 98 5.65 -0.79 4.64
C THR A 98 6.81 -1.65 4.15
N SER A 99 8.03 -1.15 4.27
CA SER A 99 9.23 -2.00 4.17
C SER A 99 9.73 -2.37 5.56
N PHE A 100 10.47 -3.44 5.66
CA PHE A 100 11.11 -3.87 6.90
C PHE A 100 12.53 -4.39 6.63
N ALA A 101 13.35 -4.38 7.67
CA ALA A 101 14.67 -4.98 7.61
C ALA A 101 14.53 -6.51 7.73
N ASP A 102 14.64 -7.21 6.61
CA ASP A 102 14.56 -8.67 6.59
C ASP A 102 15.86 -9.27 7.18
N PRO A 103 15.77 -9.99 8.31
CA PRO A 103 16.96 -10.58 8.94
C PRO A 103 17.59 -11.70 8.11
N THR A 104 16.89 -12.21 7.09
CA THR A 104 17.39 -13.23 6.17
C THR A 104 18.11 -12.64 4.96
N SER A 105 18.12 -11.32 4.81
CA SER A 105 18.83 -10.64 3.72
C SER A 105 20.31 -10.96 3.74
N PRO A 106 20.94 -11.23 2.57
CA PRO A 106 22.39 -11.35 2.49
C PRO A 106 23.10 -10.09 3.02
N ALA A 107 24.20 -10.25 3.73
CA ALA A 107 24.94 -9.12 4.31
C ALA A 107 25.41 -8.09 3.26
N ASN A 108 25.63 -8.55 2.03
CA ASN A 108 26.05 -7.73 0.88
C ASN A 108 24.92 -7.44 -0.11
N ALA A 109 23.66 -7.65 0.29
CA ALA A 109 22.51 -7.37 -0.56
C ALA A 109 22.52 -5.92 -1.05
N PRO A 110 22.32 -5.67 -2.34
CA PRO A 110 22.26 -4.32 -2.88
C PRO A 110 21.05 -3.54 -2.32
N PRO A 111 21.13 -2.21 -2.27
CA PRO A 111 19.96 -1.39 -1.96
C PRO A 111 18.79 -1.73 -2.87
N ARG A 112 17.58 -1.70 -2.31
CA ARG A 112 16.34 -1.91 -3.08
C ARG A 112 16.17 -0.83 -4.15
N GLU A 113 15.91 -1.27 -5.37
CA GLU A 113 15.46 -0.42 -6.46
C GLU A 113 14.04 -0.83 -6.85
N SER A 114 13.06 0.00 -6.55
CA SER A 114 11.65 -0.28 -6.85
C SER A 114 10.94 0.96 -7.39
N ILE A 115 9.87 0.71 -8.12
CA ILE A 115 8.98 1.76 -8.65
C ILE A 115 7.54 1.43 -8.30
N GLU A 116 6.76 2.45 -8.05
CA GLU A 116 5.33 2.31 -7.85
C GLU A 116 4.55 3.33 -8.67
N ILE A 117 3.36 2.94 -9.08
CA ILE A 117 2.37 3.82 -9.69
C ILE A 117 1.05 3.68 -8.94
N ARG A 118 0.39 4.80 -8.73
CA ARG A 118 -0.89 4.88 -8.05
C ARG A 118 -1.93 5.39 -9.05
N THR A 119 -3.00 4.63 -9.22
CA THR A 119 -4.05 4.90 -10.20
C THR A 119 -5.42 4.97 -9.55
N PHE A 120 -6.33 5.70 -10.18
CA PHE A 120 -7.76 5.66 -9.85
C PHE A 120 -8.47 4.66 -10.76
N ALA A 121 -9.26 3.79 -10.16
CA ALA A 121 -10.19 2.91 -10.85
C ALA A 121 -11.62 3.39 -10.53
N PHE A 122 -12.39 3.71 -11.56
CA PHE A 122 -13.80 4.08 -11.43
C PHE A 122 -14.65 2.92 -11.90
N PHE A 123 -15.72 2.66 -11.16
CA PHE A 123 -16.63 1.56 -11.46
C PHE A 123 -17.93 2.13 -12.03
N ASP A 124 -18.44 1.47 -13.05
CA ASP A 124 -19.79 1.74 -13.52
C ASP A 124 -20.81 1.26 -12.48
N ALA A 125 -21.92 1.93 -12.41
CA ALA A 125 -22.98 1.66 -11.43
C ALA A 125 -23.67 0.32 -11.69
#